data_ac792fac03777f890ce7dffa23b0f491
#
_entry.id   ac792fac03777f890ce7dffa23b0f491
#
_cell.length_a   1.000
_cell.length_b   1.000
_cell.length_c   1.000
_cell.angle_alpha   90.00
_cell.angle_beta   90.00
_cell.angle_gamma   90.00
#
_symmetry.space_group_name_H-M   'P 1'
#
loop_
_entity.id
_entity.type
_entity.pdbx_description
1 polymer ?
#
loop_
_entity_poly.entity_id
_entity_poly.type
_entity_poly.pdbx_seq_one_letter_code
_entity_poly.pdbx_strand_id
1 'polypeptide(L)'
;MSEFLNNNGDKREIIASGNELVALAAVECGCNFFGGYPITPSSEIAHELSVLLPKHGGKFIQMEDEIAGISVALGASMSGAKAMTASSGPGISLKAEQIGLGFIAEVPLVIVNVMRGGPSTGLPTRVAQGDLLQAKNPTHGDVNSIVIAPSSLEECYTQTVRAFNLAERFMTPVFLLLDETIGHMHAKAVLPQIGELEIYSRRQFSGNPADYRPYKAAADEPAVLNKFFGGYRYHVTGLHHGETGFPTEDGAVVDYNIKRLFNKINAYARAIELCEEFMLDDAEICIIAFGSVARAAKEAVLNLREKGVKVGLFKPITLFPTPSEKLREISAKFSKILICELNLGQYTGEIIKATLREDFKTLLKANGRPISPQEIAQKIGEFDGV
;
A
#
# COMPACT_ATOMS: atom_id res chain seq x y z
N MET A 1 20.23 -15.76 0.37
CA MET A 1 19.20 -15.55 -0.68
C MET A 1 19.62 -15.92 -2.11
N SER A 2 20.89 -15.81 -2.51
CA SER A 2 21.36 -16.22 -3.86
C SER A 2 21.43 -17.76 -4.11
N GLU A 3 21.25 -18.60 -3.12
CA GLU A 3 21.37 -20.06 -3.25
C GLU A 3 20.06 -20.79 -3.56
N PHE A 4 18.92 -20.08 -3.57
CA PHE A 4 17.59 -20.69 -3.76
C PHE A 4 16.90 -20.35 -5.08
N LEU A 5 17.61 -19.71 -6.02
CA LEU A 5 17.07 -19.39 -7.33
C LEU A 5 17.27 -20.55 -8.32
N ASN A 6 16.26 -21.38 -8.50
CA ASN A 6 16.19 -22.30 -9.61
C ASN A 6 15.61 -21.56 -10.84
N ASN A 7 16.47 -21.18 -11.77
CA ASN A 7 16.05 -20.66 -13.08
C ASN A 7 15.66 -21.83 -14.00
N ASN A 8 14.41 -22.24 -13.92
CA ASN A 8 13.81 -23.16 -14.89
C ASN A 8 13.00 -22.36 -15.92
N GLY A 9 13.63 -21.98 -17.01
CA GLY A 9 12.97 -21.17 -18.05
C GLY A 9 12.68 -19.73 -17.61
N ASP A 10 11.64 -19.11 -18.15
CA ASP A 10 11.29 -17.70 -17.95
C ASP A 10 10.76 -17.31 -16.55
N LYS A 11 10.63 -18.25 -15.61
CA LYS A 11 10.08 -18.01 -14.27
C LYS A 11 11.12 -18.22 -13.18
N ARG A 12 11.10 -17.33 -12.17
CA ARG A 12 11.96 -17.37 -10.98
C ARG A 12 11.20 -18.04 -9.82
N GLU A 13 11.65 -19.20 -9.40
CA GLU A 13 11.11 -19.88 -8.21
C GLU A 13 11.98 -19.58 -6.99
N ILE A 14 11.36 -19.15 -5.90
CA ILE A 14 12.04 -18.82 -4.65
C ILE A 14 11.22 -19.30 -3.44
N ILE A 15 11.89 -19.73 -2.38
CA ILE A 15 11.27 -19.92 -1.08
C ILE A 15 11.61 -18.70 -0.23
N ALA A 16 10.60 -17.94 0.15
CA ALA A 16 10.78 -16.69 0.90
C ALA A 16 9.51 -16.32 1.69
N SER A 17 9.65 -15.40 2.63
CA SER A 17 8.52 -14.75 3.30
C SER A 17 8.03 -13.52 2.52
N GLY A 18 6.84 -13.02 2.87
CA GLY A 18 6.33 -11.78 2.29
C GLY A 18 7.25 -10.59 2.55
N ASN A 19 7.82 -10.50 3.76
CA ASN A 19 8.77 -9.44 4.14
C ASN A 19 10.06 -9.50 3.30
N GLU A 20 10.61 -10.69 3.07
CA GLU A 20 11.80 -10.88 2.22
C GLU A 20 11.51 -10.51 0.76
N LEU A 21 10.31 -10.85 0.25
CA LEU A 21 9.91 -10.50 -1.11
C LEU A 21 9.68 -9.00 -1.30
N VAL A 22 9.17 -8.29 -0.29
CA VAL A 22 9.10 -6.83 -0.28
C VAL A 22 10.50 -6.22 -0.38
N ALA A 23 11.46 -6.70 0.41
CA ALA A 23 12.84 -6.21 0.37
C ALA A 23 13.53 -6.49 -0.97
N LEU A 24 13.36 -7.70 -1.52
CA LEU A 24 13.88 -8.07 -2.84
C LEU A 24 13.32 -7.18 -3.94
N ALA A 25 12.00 -7.06 -4.01
CA ALA A 25 11.31 -6.25 -5.00
C ALA A 25 11.72 -4.77 -4.93
N ALA A 26 11.87 -4.23 -3.72
CA ALA A 26 12.32 -2.87 -3.51
C ALA A 26 13.69 -2.62 -4.16
N VAL A 27 14.68 -3.49 -3.90
CA VAL A 27 16.02 -3.35 -4.49
C VAL A 27 15.97 -3.52 -6.01
N GLU A 28 15.26 -4.52 -6.52
CA GLU A 28 15.18 -4.81 -7.95
C GLU A 28 14.46 -3.70 -8.73
N CYS A 29 13.49 -2.99 -8.13
CA CYS A 29 12.85 -1.84 -8.77
C CYS A 29 13.62 -0.51 -8.60
N GLY A 30 14.84 -0.57 -8.04
CA GLY A 30 15.76 0.56 -7.92
C GLY A 30 15.66 1.36 -6.63
N CYS A 31 15.01 0.81 -5.58
CA CYS A 31 15.13 1.38 -4.23
C CYS A 31 16.59 1.36 -3.81
N ASN A 32 17.12 2.51 -3.44
CA ASN A 32 18.52 2.68 -3.07
C ASN A 32 18.70 3.34 -1.71
N PHE A 33 17.62 3.54 -0.96
CA PHE A 33 17.69 4.06 0.40
C PHE A 33 16.58 3.48 1.29
N PHE A 34 16.96 2.99 2.45
CA PHE A 34 16.07 2.64 3.54
C PHE A 34 16.44 3.42 4.80
N GLY A 35 15.43 4.04 5.43
CA GLY A 35 15.54 4.66 6.74
C GLY A 35 14.47 4.11 7.67
N GLY A 36 14.85 3.60 8.84
CA GLY A 36 13.86 3.02 9.73
C GLY A 36 14.39 2.64 11.11
N TYR A 37 13.47 2.11 11.90
CA TYR A 37 13.71 1.53 13.22
C TYR A 37 13.04 0.15 13.28
N PRO A 38 13.71 -0.90 13.81
CA PRO A 38 13.17 -2.24 13.81
C PRO A 38 11.95 -2.37 14.74
N ILE A 39 10.87 -2.91 14.20
CA ILE A 39 9.64 -3.22 14.94
C ILE A 39 8.98 -4.47 14.38
N THR A 40 8.58 -5.41 15.25
CA THR A 40 7.85 -6.62 14.87
C THR A 40 6.42 -6.26 14.43
N PRO A 41 5.92 -6.82 13.28
CA PRO A 41 6.48 -7.90 12.45
C PRO A 41 7.14 -7.42 11.14
N SER A 42 7.68 -6.21 11.06
CA SER A 42 8.33 -5.66 9.85
C SER A 42 9.86 -5.75 9.87
N SER A 43 10.45 -6.29 10.94
CA SER A 43 11.91 -6.27 11.16
C SER A 43 12.69 -7.01 10.08
N GLU A 44 12.14 -8.06 9.47
CA GLU A 44 12.79 -8.85 8.43
C GLU A 44 12.99 -8.00 7.15
N ILE A 45 12.10 -7.04 6.84
CA ILE A 45 12.29 -6.10 5.72
C ILE A 45 13.57 -5.29 5.95
N ALA A 46 13.74 -4.74 7.15
CA ALA A 46 14.93 -3.96 7.50
C ALA A 46 16.18 -4.83 7.50
N HIS A 47 16.09 -6.06 8.03
CA HIS A 47 17.20 -7.01 8.04
C HIS A 47 17.68 -7.32 6.61
N GLU A 48 16.79 -7.73 5.72
CA GLU A 48 17.13 -8.04 4.33
C GLU A 48 17.70 -6.82 3.59
N LEU A 49 17.10 -5.65 3.75
CA LEU A 49 17.60 -4.43 3.13
C LEU A 49 18.96 -3.99 3.66
N SER A 50 19.29 -4.30 4.93
CA SER A 50 20.62 -4.04 5.48
C SER A 50 21.72 -4.82 4.77
N VAL A 51 21.38 -5.96 4.19
CA VAL A 51 22.28 -6.82 3.42
C VAL A 51 22.25 -6.48 1.92
N LEU A 52 21.05 -6.29 1.37
CA LEU A 52 20.86 -6.13 -0.08
C LEU A 52 21.27 -4.73 -0.57
N LEU A 53 20.86 -3.67 0.11
CA LEU A 53 21.15 -2.30 -0.36
C LEU A 53 22.65 -2.01 -0.53
N PRO A 54 23.54 -2.31 0.43
CA PRO A 54 24.97 -2.08 0.24
C PRO A 54 25.56 -2.86 -0.95
N LYS A 55 25.07 -4.08 -1.22
CA LYS A 55 25.50 -4.88 -2.37
C LYS A 55 25.14 -4.28 -3.72
N HIS A 56 24.09 -3.44 -3.75
CA HIS A 56 23.58 -2.78 -4.96
C HIS A 56 23.88 -1.27 -4.98
N GLY A 57 24.83 -0.81 -4.15
CA GLY A 57 25.24 0.60 -4.10
C GLY A 57 24.25 1.52 -3.38
N GLY A 58 23.25 0.97 -2.72
CA GLY A 58 22.30 1.71 -1.89
C GLY A 58 22.78 1.91 -0.45
N LYS A 59 21.95 2.58 0.35
CA LYS A 59 22.22 2.88 1.76
C LYS A 59 21.10 2.39 2.65
N PHE A 60 21.47 1.73 3.73
CA PHE A 60 20.60 1.35 4.83
C PHE A 60 20.98 2.15 6.07
N ILE A 61 20.01 2.82 6.71
CA ILE A 61 20.24 3.57 7.95
C ILE A 61 19.21 3.16 8.99
N GLN A 62 19.68 2.55 10.06
CA GLN A 62 18.90 2.36 11.26
C GLN A 62 19.06 3.58 12.15
N MET A 63 17.92 4.15 12.54
CA MET A 63 17.84 5.30 13.44
C MET A 63 17.44 4.84 14.85
N GLU A 64 17.41 5.78 15.77
CA GLU A 64 17.05 5.54 17.19
C GLU A 64 15.55 5.44 17.44
N ASP A 65 14.72 5.90 16.50
CA ASP A 65 13.26 5.81 16.54
C ASP A 65 12.62 5.91 15.15
N GLU A 66 11.30 5.76 15.10
CA GLU A 66 10.53 5.81 13.86
C GLU A 66 10.44 7.21 13.25
N ILE A 67 10.49 8.27 14.09
CA ILE A 67 10.43 9.68 13.64
C ILE A 67 11.70 10.01 12.85
N ALA A 68 12.85 9.69 13.41
CA ALA A 68 14.13 9.87 12.74
C ALA A 68 14.24 8.97 11.50
N GLY A 69 13.74 7.72 11.59
CA GLY A 69 13.75 6.76 10.49
C GLY A 69 13.05 7.26 9.23
N ILE A 70 11.83 7.78 9.35
CA ILE A 70 11.11 8.34 8.19
C ILE A 70 11.73 9.67 7.73
N SER A 71 12.25 10.49 8.66
CA SER A 71 12.85 11.79 8.32
C SER A 71 14.07 11.64 7.41
N VAL A 72 14.96 10.68 7.70
CA VAL A 72 16.11 10.40 6.82
C VAL A 72 15.68 9.81 5.47
N ALA A 73 14.60 9.01 5.43
CA ALA A 73 14.06 8.47 4.18
C ALA A 73 13.47 9.58 3.29
N LEU A 74 12.73 10.53 3.86
CA LEU A 74 12.24 11.72 3.14
C LEU A 74 13.38 12.57 2.60
N GLY A 75 14.40 12.86 3.44
CA GLY A 75 15.60 13.59 3.02
C GLY A 75 16.35 12.91 1.87
N ALA A 76 16.46 11.58 1.91
CA ALA A 76 17.05 10.80 0.82
C ALA A 76 16.21 10.89 -0.46
N SER A 77 14.89 10.80 -0.35
CA SER A 77 14.00 10.94 -1.49
C SER A 77 14.10 12.34 -2.14
N MET A 78 14.15 13.42 -1.35
CA MET A 78 14.38 14.78 -1.84
C MET A 78 15.75 14.90 -2.53
N SER A 79 16.73 14.10 -2.12
CA SER A 79 18.06 14.04 -2.75
C SER A 79 18.11 13.14 -4.00
N GLY A 80 16.97 12.61 -4.43
CA GLY A 80 16.83 11.84 -5.67
C GLY A 80 16.84 10.33 -5.50
N ALA A 81 16.88 9.81 -4.27
CA ALA A 81 16.77 8.37 -4.02
C ALA A 81 15.34 7.86 -4.25
N LYS A 82 15.20 6.62 -4.71
CA LYS A 82 13.98 5.83 -4.45
C LYS A 82 14.10 5.31 -3.03
N ALA A 83 13.27 5.84 -2.13
CA ALA A 83 13.40 5.57 -0.70
C ALA A 83 12.19 4.84 -0.14
N MET A 84 12.41 4.07 0.93
CA MET A 84 11.34 3.44 1.68
C MET A 84 11.62 3.42 3.19
N THR A 85 10.55 3.21 3.94
CA THR A 85 10.58 2.87 5.37
C THR A 85 9.61 1.73 5.63
N ALA A 86 9.88 0.91 6.64
CA ALA A 86 8.97 -0.13 7.10
C ALA A 86 8.71 0.02 8.60
N SER A 87 7.49 -0.34 9.03
CA SER A 87 7.09 -0.27 10.44
C SER A 87 5.86 -1.13 10.70
N SER A 88 5.26 -0.98 11.86
CA SER A 88 3.99 -1.58 12.27
C SER A 88 3.21 -0.58 13.13
N GLY A 89 1.91 -0.71 13.22
CA GLY A 89 0.95 0.07 13.99
C GLY A 89 1.48 1.24 14.83
N PRO A 90 2.07 0.99 16.02
CA PRO A 90 2.57 2.08 16.88
C PRO A 90 3.65 2.94 16.20
N GLY A 91 4.54 2.32 15.44
CA GLY A 91 5.58 3.05 14.72
C GLY A 91 5.04 3.90 13.57
N ILE A 92 3.96 3.46 12.90
CA ILE A 92 3.25 4.30 11.91
C ILE A 92 2.63 5.51 12.60
N SER A 93 2.05 5.34 13.79
CA SER A 93 1.52 6.46 14.58
C SER A 93 2.58 7.51 14.90
N LEU A 94 3.80 7.11 15.24
CA LEU A 94 4.92 8.02 15.50
C LEU A 94 5.38 8.77 14.24
N LYS A 95 5.19 8.20 13.05
CA LYS A 95 5.57 8.80 11.77
C LYS A 95 4.56 9.81 11.22
N ALA A 96 3.41 10.00 11.87
CA ALA A 96 2.27 10.73 11.31
C ALA A 96 2.60 12.14 10.81
N GLU A 97 3.39 12.91 11.56
CA GLU A 97 3.79 14.28 11.18
C GLU A 97 4.67 14.30 9.92
N GLN A 98 5.67 13.41 9.87
CA GLN A 98 6.57 13.31 8.71
C GLN A 98 5.86 12.77 7.47
N ILE A 99 4.86 11.91 7.66
CA ILE A 99 3.98 11.48 6.57
C ILE A 99 3.21 12.68 6.02
N GLY A 100 2.70 13.56 6.88
CA GLY A 100 2.06 14.82 6.50
C GLY A 100 3.00 15.72 5.69
N LEU A 101 4.25 15.87 6.12
CA LEU A 101 5.27 16.57 5.35
C LEU A 101 5.47 15.92 3.97
N GLY A 102 5.52 14.59 3.89
CA GLY A 102 5.63 13.87 2.62
C GLY A 102 4.49 14.18 1.64
N PHE A 103 3.26 14.32 2.13
CA PHE A 103 2.10 14.70 1.32
C PHE A 103 2.16 16.14 0.85
N ILE A 104 2.33 17.10 1.76
CA ILE A 104 2.29 18.53 1.40
C ILE A 104 3.48 18.96 0.54
N ALA A 105 4.66 18.39 0.80
CA ALA A 105 5.87 18.65 0.02
C ALA A 105 6.00 17.79 -1.23
N GLU A 106 5.04 16.88 -1.47
CA GLU A 106 5.00 15.97 -2.62
C GLU A 106 6.28 15.13 -2.79
N VAL A 107 6.70 14.50 -1.70
CA VAL A 107 7.90 13.67 -1.66
C VAL A 107 7.52 12.20 -1.82
N PRO A 108 7.94 11.52 -2.91
CA PRO A 108 7.67 10.11 -3.09
C PRO A 108 8.37 9.25 -2.05
N LEU A 109 7.61 8.37 -1.41
CA LEU A 109 8.10 7.43 -0.41
C LEU A 109 7.22 6.20 -0.36
N VAL A 110 7.80 5.01 -0.30
CA VAL A 110 7.04 3.79 0.02
C VAL A 110 7.08 3.55 1.53
N ILE A 111 5.90 3.43 2.13
CA ILE A 111 5.71 3.17 3.56
C ILE A 111 5.10 1.78 3.70
N VAL A 112 5.88 0.83 4.18
CA VAL A 112 5.38 -0.53 4.43
C VAL A 112 4.90 -0.61 5.87
N ASN A 113 3.64 -0.97 6.05
CA ASN A 113 3.07 -1.32 7.35
C ASN A 113 2.74 -2.80 7.37
N VAL A 114 3.46 -3.57 8.17
CA VAL A 114 3.09 -4.96 8.46
C VAL A 114 2.21 -4.94 9.70
N MET A 115 0.89 -5.01 9.45
CA MET A 115 -0.15 -4.83 10.47
C MET A 115 -0.13 -5.95 11.51
N ARG A 116 -0.31 -5.57 12.77
CA ARG A 116 -0.42 -6.47 13.92
C ARG A 116 -1.60 -6.10 14.81
N GLY A 117 -1.92 -6.94 15.79
CA GLY A 117 -3.01 -6.64 16.72
C GLY A 117 -2.75 -5.36 17.52
N GLY A 118 -3.62 -4.36 17.32
CA GLY A 118 -3.70 -3.12 18.10
C GLY A 118 -4.87 -3.14 19.08
N PRO A 119 -5.16 -2.02 19.77
CA PRO A 119 -4.42 -0.74 19.77
C PRO A 119 -3.15 -0.76 20.63
N SER A 120 -2.33 0.31 20.54
CA SER A 120 -1.05 0.49 21.25
C SER A 120 -0.06 -0.63 20.92
N THR A 121 0.70 -1.14 21.87
CA THR A 121 1.61 -2.29 21.68
C THR A 121 0.86 -3.53 21.22
N GLY A 122 -0.35 -3.74 21.75
CA GLY A 122 -1.29 -4.76 21.33
C GLY A 122 -0.73 -6.19 21.36
N LEU A 123 -0.76 -6.84 20.22
CA LEU A 123 -0.32 -8.22 20.00
C LEU A 123 0.80 -8.26 18.93
N PRO A 124 2.08 -8.07 19.30
CA PRO A 124 3.17 -7.87 18.33
C PRO A 124 3.38 -8.99 17.31
N THR A 125 3.00 -10.21 17.64
CA THR A 125 3.18 -11.41 16.82
C THR A 125 1.86 -12.04 16.40
N ARG A 126 0.79 -11.24 16.30
CA ARG A 126 -0.55 -11.73 15.95
C ARG A 126 -1.14 -10.88 14.85
N VAL A 127 -1.80 -11.57 13.92
CA VAL A 127 -2.42 -10.98 12.74
C VAL A 127 -3.57 -10.04 13.08
N ALA A 128 -3.64 -8.92 12.38
CA ALA A 128 -4.78 -8.03 12.33
C ALA A 128 -4.76 -7.21 11.03
N GLN A 129 -5.88 -6.57 10.70
CA GLN A 129 -6.04 -5.60 9.61
C GLN A 129 -6.65 -4.30 10.15
N GLY A 130 -6.19 -3.90 11.35
CA GLY A 130 -6.77 -2.78 12.10
C GLY A 130 -6.22 -1.39 11.73
N ASP A 131 -5.19 -1.31 10.89
CA ASP A 131 -4.51 -0.05 10.55
C ASP A 131 -4.99 0.55 9.21
N LEU A 132 -6.09 0.04 8.67
CA LEU A 132 -6.61 0.44 7.36
C LEU A 132 -6.99 1.93 7.31
N LEU A 133 -7.80 2.38 8.29
CA LEU A 133 -8.22 3.79 8.35
C LEU A 133 -7.05 4.70 8.76
N GLN A 134 -6.06 4.20 9.49
CA GLN A 134 -4.82 4.92 9.75
C GLN A 134 -4.04 5.14 8.45
N ALA A 135 -3.94 4.14 7.57
CA ALA A 135 -3.28 4.30 6.28
C ALA A 135 -4.06 5.21 5.32
N LYS A 136 -5.40 5.25 5.43
CA LYS A 136 -6.24 6.18 4.67
C LYS A 136 -6.02 7.63 5.08
N ASN A 137 -5.98 7.88 6.40
CA ASN A 137 -5.83 9.21 6.99
C ASN A 137 -4.62 9.19 7.95
N PRO A 138 -3.38 9.12 7.41
CA PRO A 138 -2.19 8.83 8.22
C PRO A 138 -1.67 10.03 9.01
N THR A 139 -2.23 11.21 8.78
CA THR A 139 -1.85 12.48 9.42
C THR A 139 -3.09 13.36 9.60
N HIS A 140 -2.92 14.49 10.27
CA HIS A 140 -3.94 15.53 10.39
C HIS A 140 -4.13 16.27 9.05
N GLY A 141 -5.24 16.99 8.90
CA GLY A 141 -5.60 17.73 7.70
C GLY A 141 -6.17 16.82 6.59
N ASP A 142 -6.32 17.39 5.42
CA ASP A 142 -6.91 16.73 4.26
C ASP A 142 -5.82 16.08 3.40
N VAL A 143 -5.81 14.76 3.34
CA VAL A 143 -4.88 13.97 2.52
C VAL A 143 -5.63 12.93 1.69
N ASN A 144 -5.04 12.55 0.55
CA ASN A 144 -5.57 11.51 -0.33
C ASN A 144 -4.50 10.42 -0.51
N SER A 145 -4.61 9.34 0.26
CA SER A 145 -3.62 8.28 0.30
C SER A 145 -3.83 7.24 -0.80
N ILE A 146 -2.72 6.69 -1.31
CA ILE A 146 -2.73 5.44 -2.09
C ILE A 146 -2.34 4.31 -1.15
N VAL A 147 -3.20 3.29 -1.04
CA VAL A 147 -3.04 2.16 -0.13
C VAL A 147 -3.25 0.84 -0.86
N ILE A 148 -2.26 -0.02 -0.82
CA ILE A 148 -2.22 -1.31 -1.50
C ILE A 148 -2.08 -2.43 -0.48
N ALA A 149 -2.84 -3.51 -0.63
CA ALA A 149 -2.76 -4.67 0.26
C ALA A 149 -2.57 -5.97 -0.55
N PRO A 150 -1.36 -6.52 -0.61
CA PRO A 150 -1.10 -7.81 -1.23
C PRO A 150 -1.74 -8.95 -0.41
N SER A 151 -2.12 -10.03 -1.09
CA SER A 151 -2.76 -11.22 -0.49
C SER A 151 -1.98 -12.52 -0.74
N SER A 152 -0.89 -12.45 -1.49
CA SER A 152 0.00 -13.58 -1.75
C SER A 152 1.46 -13.15 -1.74
N LEU A 153 2.36 -14.11 -1.74
CA LEU A 153 3.80 -13.86 -1.80
C LEU A 153 4.20 -13.19 -3.14
N GLU A 154 3.63 -13.66 -4.23
CA GLU A 154 3.85 -13.06 -5.56
C GLU A 154 3.36 -11.61 -5.60
N GLU A 155 2.24 -11.33 -4.94
CA GLU A 155 1.73 -9.97 -4.81
C GLU A 155 2.60 -9.11 -3.88
N CYS A 156 3.23 -9.66 -2.84
CA CYS A 156 4.21 -8.90 -2.05
C CYS A 156 5.33 -8.36 -2.94
N TYR A 157 5.80 -9.15 -3.90
CA TYR A 157 6.80 -8.72 -4.87
C TYR A 157 6.24 -7.70 -5.86
N THR A 158 5.18 -8.05 -6.60
CA THR A 158 4.68 -7.22 -7.70
C THR A 158 4.05 -5.91 -7.22
N GLN A 159 3.34 -5.94 -6.08
CA GLN A 159 2.72 -4.74 -5.52
C GLN A 159 3.74 -3.82 -4.84
N THR A 160 4.90 -4.32 -4.40
CA THR A 160 6.01 -3.45 -3.97
C THR A 160 6.56 -2.65 -5.14
N VAL A 161 6.83 -3.28 -6.28
CA VAL A 161 7.24 -2.57 -7.51
C VAL A 161 6.20 -1.51 -7.89
N ARG A 162 4.92 -1.89 -7.86
CA ARG A 162 3.82 -0.98 -8.17
C ARG A 162 3.71 0.18 -7.18
N ALA A 163 3.94 -0.05 -5.89
CA ALA A 163 3.95 1.01 -4.87
C ALA A 163 5.02 2.07 -5.17
N PHE A 164 6.23 1.65 -5.56
CA PHE A 164 7.28 2.58 -6.00
C PHE A 164 6.88 3.34 -7.26
N ASN A 165 6.31 2.68 -8.25
CA ASN A 165 5.85 3.33 -9.48
C ASN A 165 4.79 4.40 -9.20
N LEU A 166 3.82 4.11 -8.33
CA LEU A 166 2.79 5.07 -7.93
C LEU A 166 3.37 6.23 -7.11
N ALA A 167 4.29 5.96 -6.18
CA ALA A 167 4.94 7.01 -5.41
C ALA A 167 5.71 7.99 -6.32
N GLU A 168 6.53 7.45 -7.23
CA GLU A 168 7.32 8.24 -8.18
C GLU A 168 6.44 8.98 -9.20
N ARG A 169 5.34 8.35 -9.68
CA ARG A 169 4.45 8.93 -10.68
C ARG A 169 3.63 10.08 -10.11
N PHE A 170 3.08 9.90 -8.91
CA PHE A 170 2.18 10.87 -8.29
C PHE A 170 2.88 11.79 -7.29
N MET A 171 4.19 11.63 -7.09
CA MET A 171 4.97 12.42 -6.13
C MET A 171 4.27 12.48 -4.77
N THR A 172 4.13 11.31 -4.12
CA THR A 172 3.35 11.17 -2.89
C THR A 172 3.80 9.95 -2.09
N PRO A 173 3.64 9.93 -0.76
CA PRO A 173 3.74 8.71 0.01
C PRO A 173 2.71 7.66 -0.44
N VAL A 174 3.14 6.39 -0.54
CA VAL A 174 2.27 5.24 -0.87
C VAL A 174 2.41 4.19 0.21
N PHE A 175 1.28 3.70 0.71
CA PHE A 175 1.24 2.65 1.72
C PHE A 175 1.14 1.27 1.08
N LEU A 176 2.00 0.36 1.54
CA LEU A 176 1.90 -1.07 1.30
C LEU A 176 1.52 -1.74 2.63
N LEU A 177 0.29 -2.26 2.72
CA LEU A 177 -0.24 -2.89 3.92
C LEU A 177 -0.13 -4.41 3.79
N LEU A 178 0.82 -5.02 4.51
CA LEU A 178 0.82 -6.45 4.77
C LEU A 178 0.12 -6.69 6.12
N ASP A 179 -0.51 -7.85 6.28
CA ASP A 179 -0.77 -8.34 7.63
C ASP A 179 0.34 -9.31 8.07
N GLU A 180 0.47 -9.55 9.37
CA GLU A 180 1.53 -10.38 9.95
C GLU A 180 1.62 -11.76 9.30
N THR A 181 0.47 -12.37 8.96
CA THR A 181 0.45 -13.69 8.32
C THR A 181 1.13 -13.68 6.95
N ILE A 182 0.81 -12.71 6.10
CA ILE A 182 1.44 -12.57 4.78
C ILE A 182 2.91 -12.20 4.94
N GLY A 183 3.24 -11.30 5.88
CA GLY A 183 4.62 -10.86 6.13
C GLY A 183 5.57 -12.01 6.51
N HIS A 184 5.12 -12.89 7.40
CA HIS A 184 5.95 -13.97 7.96
C HIS A 184 5.80 -15.34 7.29
N MET A 185 4.74 -15.55 6.50
CA MET A 185 4.52 -16.84 5.84
C MET A 185 5.63 -17.17 4.86
N HIS A 186 6.36 -18.27 5.10
CA HIS A 186 7.33 -18.80 4.15
C HIS A 186 6.67 -19.85 3.26
N ALA A 187 6.77 -19.66 1.96
CA ALA A 187 6.33 -20.62 0.96
C ALA A 187 7.09 -20.42 -0.36
N LYS A 188 6.90 -21.36 -1.29
CA LYS A 188 7.37 -21.21 -2.66
C LYS A 188 6.55 -20.09 -3.35
N ALA A 189 7.25 -19.14 -3.93
CA ALA A 189 6.70 -18.12 -4.80
C ALA A 189 7.27 -18.23 -6.21
N VAL A 190 6.45 -17.91 -7.21
CA VAL A 190 6.84 -17.87 -8.63
C VAL A 190 6.80 -16.42 -9.08
N LEU A 191 7.98 -15.83 -9.23
CA LEU A 191 8.12 -14.41 -9.51
C LEU A 191 8.29 -14.14 -11.01
N PRO A 192 7.77 -13.02 -11.54
CA PRO A 192 8.14 -12.52 -12.84
C PRO A 192 9.61 -12.10 -12.85
N GLN A 193 10.22 -12.05 -14.04
CA GLN A 193 11.50 -11.36 -14.20
C GLN A 193 11.27 -9.85 -14.01
N ILE A 194 12.23 -9.14 -13.39
CA ILE A 194 12.07 -7.70 -13.16
C ILE A 194 11.89 -6.91 -14.46
N GLY A 195 12.49 -7.37 -15.56
CA GLY A 195 12.36 -6.78 -16.89
C GLY A 195 10.96 -6.91 -17.51
N GLU A 196 10.10 -7.76 -16.95
CA GLU A 196 8.69 -7.88 -17.36
C GLU A 196 7.79 -6.86 -16.66
N LEU A 197 8.29 -6.19 -15.63
CA LEU A 197 7.56 -5.18 -14.86
C LEU A 197 7.96 -3.78 -15.29
N GLU A 198 6.98 -2.90 -15.41
CA GLU A 198 7.24 -1.49 -15.61
C GLU A 198 7.96 -0.91 -14.38
N ILE A 199 9.05 -0.16 -14.62
CA ILE A 199 9.77 0.59 -13.59
C ILE A 199 9.70 2.07 -13.93
N TYR A 200 8.91 2.81 -13.18
CA TYR A 200 8.73 4.24 -13.36
C TYR A 200 9.78 5.02 -12.53
N SER A 201 10.25 6.13 -13.08
CA SER A 201 11.09 7.11 -12.38
C SER A 201 10.44 8.50 -12.51
N ARG A 202 10.49 9.29 -11.41
CA ARG A 202 9.90 10.62 -11.38
C ARG A 202 10.42 11.53 -12.48
N ARG A 203 9.56 12.41 -12.98
CA ARG A 203 9.92 13.42 -13.96
C ARG A 203 10.93 14.41 -13.38
N GLN A 204 11.83 14.91 -14.22
CA GLN A 204 12.81 15.93 -13.89
C GLN A 204 12.63 17.12 -14.83
N PHE A 205 12.75 18.32 -14.31
CA PHE A 205 12.83 19.52 -15.12
C PHE A 205 14.24 19.67 -15.68
N SER A 206 14.36 19.98 -16.99
CA SER A 206 15.65 20.11 -17.69
C SER A 206 15.87 21.49 -18.34
N GLY A 207 14.98 22.47 -18.06
CA GLY A 207 15.06 23.82 -18.60
C GLY A 207 16.05 24.72 -17.87
N ASN A 208 16.02 26.03 -18.18
CA ASN A 208 16.84 27.01 -17.49
C ASN A 208 16.50 27.03 -15.98
N PRO A 209 17.49 26.93 -15.07
CA PRO A 209 17.25 26.99 -13.63
C PRO A 209 16.51 28.25 -13.15
N ALA A 210 16.61 29.37 -13.85
CA ALA A 210 15.88 30.60 -13.52
C ALA A 210 14.36 30.45 -13.71
N ASP A 211 13.92 29.55 -14.60
CA ASP A 211 12.50 29.31 -14.91
C ASP A 211 11.91 28.17 -14.07
N TYR A 212 12.71 27.52 -13.21
CA TYR A 212 12.27 26.39 -12.43
C TYR A 212 11.26 26.78 -11.35
N ARG A 213 10.06 26.21 -11.44
CA ARG A 213 8.95 26.39 -10.51
C ARG A 213 8.39 25.00 -10.17
N PRO A 214 8.97 24.31 -9.18
CA PRO A 214 8.69 22.89 -8.90
C PRO A 214 7.21 22.61 -8.63
N TYR A 215 6.50 23.53 -7.98
CA TYR A 215 5.09 23.36 -7.59
C TYR A 215 4.11 24.01 -8.56
N LYS A 216 4.61 24.56 -9.68
CA LYS A 216 3.75 25.02 -10.77
C LYS A 216 3.31 23.82 -11.60
N ALA A 217 2.14 23.28 -11.27
CA ALA A 217 1.56 22.12 -11.92
C ALA A 217 0.10 22.37 -12.26
N ALA A 218 -0.45 21.63 -13.24
CA ALA A 218 -1.88 21.66 -13.56
C ALA A 218 -2.71 21.07 -12.41
N ALA A 219 -4.02 21.29 -12.42
CA ALA A 219 -4.92 20.95 -11.33
C ALA A 219 -4.97 19.44 -10.98
N ASP A 220 -4.56 18.58 -11.91
CA ASP A 220 -4.53 17.12 -11.79
C ASP A 220 -3.11 16.53 -11.93
N GLU A 221 -2.07 17.37 -11.93
CA GLU A 221 -0.68 16.97 -12.09
C GLU A 221 0.11 17.08 -10.78
N PRO A 222 1.07 16.19 -10.54
CA PRO A 222 2.01 16.33 -9.43
C PRO A 222 3.05 17.40 -9.68
N ALA A 223 3.69 17.88 -8.61
CA ALA A 223 4.87 18.70 -8.68
C ALA A 223 6.03 18.01 -9.43
N VAL A 224 6.94 18.78 -10.00
CA VAL A 224 8.16 18.29 -10.64
C VAL A 224 9.38 18.69 -9.81
N LEU A 225 9.69 17.87 -8.80
CA LEU A 225 10.79 18.14 -7.88
C LEU A 225 12.10 17.54 -8.41
N ASN A 226 13.04 18.40 -8.79
CA ASN A 226 14.38 17.97 -9.07
C ASN A 226 15.12 17.61 -7.77
N LYS A 227 16.06 16.68 -7.86
CA LYS A 227 16.87 16.31 -6.70
C LYS A 227 17.65 17.51 -6.14
N PHE A 228 17.77 17.60 -4.83
CA PHE A 228 18.67 18.54 -4.18
C PHE A 228 20.09 18.38 -4.70
N PHE A 229 20.83 19.48 -4.73
CA PHE A 229 22.20 19.57 -5.24
C PHE A 229 22.34 19.28 -6.76
N GLY A 230 21.23 19.19 -7.49
CA GLY A 230 21.20 18.98 -8.95
C GLY A 230 21.30 20.26 -9.81
N GLY A 231 21.66 21.41 -9.21
CA GLY A 231 21.76 22.68 -9.93
C GLY A 231 20.49 23.53 -9.95
N TYR A 232 19.39 23.01 -9.45
CA TYR A 232 18.12 23.72 -9.32
C TYR A 232 17.88 24.14 -7.87
N ARG A 233 17.48 25.41 -7.67
CA ARG A 233 17.21 25.96 -6.33
C ARG A 233 15.72 26.16 -6.13
N TYR A 234 15.21 25.64 -5.02
CA TYR A 234 13.83 25.80 -4.59
C TYR A 234 13.75 25.60 -3.08
N HIS A 235 12.63 25.99 -2.50
CA HIS A 235 12.34 25.81 -1.08
C HIS A 235 11.41 24.61 -0.87
N VAL A 236 11.61 23.85 0.21
CA VAL A 236 10.70 22.79 0.67
C VAL A 236 10.34 23.10 2.12
N THR A 237 9.05 23.04 2.42
CA THR A 237 8.52 23.33 3.76
C THR A 237 7.27 22.50 4.03
N GLY A 238 6.95 22.29 5.29
CA GLY A 238 5.66 21.76 5.74
C GLY A 238 4.55 22.81 5.78
N LEU A 239 4.85 24.09 5.47
CA LEU A 239 3.83 25.13 5.34
C LEU A 239 3.19 25.10 3.94
N HIS A 240 1.99 25.65 3.80
CA HIS A 240 1.45 25.94 2.48
C HIS A 240 2.38 26.88 1.73
N HIS A 241 2.58 26.62 0.44
CA HIS A 241 3.63 27.26 -0.33
C HIS A 241 3.19 27.61 -1.77
N GLY A 242 3.84 28.60 -2.35
CA GLY A 242 3.67 28.99 -3.74
C GLY A 242 4.49 28.14 -4.71
N GLU A 243 4.52 28.52 -5.99
CA GLU A 243 5.13 27.78 -7.09
C GLU A 243 6.64 27.47 -6.90
N THR A 244 7.36 28.29 -6.12
CA THR A 244 8.79 28.12 -5.82
C THR A 244 9.07 27.39 -4.50
N GLY A 245 8.02 27.01 -3.77
CA GLY A 245 8.11 26.33 -2.49
C GLY A 245 8.19 27.26 -1.27
N PHE A 246 8.28 28.58 -1.46
CA PHE A 246 8.26 29.50 -0.33
C PHE A 246 6.86 29.60 0.30
N PRO A 247 6.77 29.74 1.64
CA PRO A 247 5.51 29.79 2.36
C PRO A 247 4.56 30.89 1.85
N THR A 248 3.26 30.61 1.92
CA THR A 248 2.22 31.59 1.62
C THR A 248 0.98 31.36 2.50
N GLU A 249 0.28 32.42 2.84
CA GLU A 249 -1.03 32.43 3.51
C GLU A 249 -2.15 32.90 2.56
N ASP A 250 -1.86 33.05 1.26
CA ASP A 250 -2.87 33.39 0.26
C ASP A 250 -3.88 32.28 0.14
N GLY A 251 -5.13 32.57 0.55
CA GLY A 251 -6.21 31.56 0.59
C GLY A 251 -6.54 30.93 -0.75
N ALA A 252 -6.35 31.66 -1.87
CA ALA A 252 -6.60 31.13 -3.21
C ALA A 252 -5.50 30.10 -3.61
N VAL A 253 -4.24 30.40 -3.27
CA VAL A 253 -3.12 29.48 -3.52
C VAL A 253 -3.25 28.23 -2.64
N VAL A 254 -3.61 28.39 -1.37
CA VAL A 254 -3.82 27.26 -0.43
C VAL A 254 -4.95 26.35 -0.92
N ASP A 255 -6.11 26.90 -1.26
CA ASP A 255 -7.27 26.14 -1.77
C ASP A 255 -6.93 25.39 -3.07
N TYR A 256 -6.23 26.06 -4.00
CA TYR A 256 -5.76 25.42 -5.23
C TYR A 256 -4.84 24.24 -4.95
N ASN A 257 -3.84 24.41 -4.09
CA ASN A 257 -2.86 23.36 -3.78
C ASN A 257 -3.51 22.15 -3.11
N ILE A 258 -4.39 22.34 -2.10
CA ILE A 258 -5.11 21.24 -1.46
C ILE A 258 -5.94 20.47 -2.49
N LYS A 259 -6.72 21.17 -3.33
CA LYS A 259 -7.52 20.54 -4.37
C LYS A 259 -6.66 19.79 -5.39
N ARG A 260 -5.51 20.34 -5.76
CA ARG A 260 -4.58 19.70 -6.68
C ARG A 260 -3.99 18.40 -6.08
N LEU A 261 -3.61 18.39 -4.78
CA LEU A 261 -3.14 17.19 -4.10
C LEU A 261 -4.17 16.05 -4.11
N PHE A 262 -5.47 16.37 -4.04
CA PHE A 262 -6.54 15.38 -4.22
C PHE A 262 -6.74 14.99 -5.68
N ASN A 263 -6.79 15.96 -6.57
CA ASN A 263 -7.13 15.75 -7.97
C ASN A 263 -6.06 14.93 -8.70
N LYS A 264 -4.77 15.11 -8.39
CA LYS A 264 -3.69 14.31 -8.97
C LYS A 264 -3.83 12.80 -8.72
N ILE A 265 -4.60 12.40 -7.70
CA ILE A 265 -4.93 10.99 -7.42
C ILE A 265 -6.30 10.64 -7.99
N ASN A 266 -7.33 11.48 -7.75
CA ASN A 266 -8.70 11.19 -8.15
C ASN A 266 -8.88 11.12 -9.66
N ALA A 267 -8.21 11.99 -10.42
CA ALA A 267 -8.26 11.98 -11.89
C ALA A 267 -7.73 10.65 -12.49
N TYR A 268 -6.86 9.96 -11.76
CA TYR A 268 -6.27 8.69 -12.18
C TYR A 268 -6.77 7.50 -11.34
N ALA A 269 -7.83 7.65 -10.54
CA ALA A 269 -8.32 6.62 -9.64
C ALA A 269 -8.51 5.27 -10.34
N ARG A 270 -9.15 5.24 -11.52
CA ARG A 270 -9.34 4.02 -12.32
C ARG A 270 -8.02 3.35 -12.76
N ALA A 271 -6.96 4.12 -13.00
CA ALA A 271 -5.64 3.58 -13.35
C ALA A 271 -4.86 3.10 -12.11
N ILE A 272 -5.18 3.67 -10.94
CA ILE A 272 -4.62 3.28 -9.66
C ILE A 272 -5.35 2.07 -9.07
N GLU A 273 -6.64 1.92 -9.31
CA GLU A 273 -7.45 0.80 -8.83
C GLU A 273 -6.98 -0.52 -9.42
N LEU A 274 -6.82 -1.52 -8.56
CA LEU A 274 -6.56 -2.90 -8.94
C LEU A 274 -7.39 -3.82 -8.05
N CYS A 275 -8.19 -4.67 -8.70
CA CYS A 275 -9.02 -5.68 -8.06
C CYS A 275 -8.89 -7.01 -8.79
N GLU A 276 -9.11 -8.11 -8.09
CA GLU A 276 -9.24 -9.44 -8.68
C GLU A 276 -10.67 -9.94 -8.47
N GLU A 277 -11.27 -10.46 -9.52
CA GLU A 277 -12.54 -11.19 -9.49
C GLU A 277 -12.24 -12.68 -9.68
N PHE A 278 -12.59 -13.50 -8.69
CA PHE A 278 -12.34 -14.93 -8.73
C PHE A 278 -13.67 -15.71 -8.69
N MET A 279 -13.98 -16.42 -9.76
CA MET A 279 -15.19 -17.24 -9.94
C MET A 279 -16.49 -16.44 -9.69
N LEU A 280 -16.58 -15.18 -10.13
CA LEU A 280 -17.75 -14.32 -9.97
C LEU A 280 -18.76 -14.38 -11.12
N ASP A 281 -18.42 -14.97 -12.28
CA ASP A 281 -19.27 -14.90 -13.48
C ASP A 281 -20.63 -15.58 -13.26
N ASP A 282 -20.65 -16.77 -12.68
CA ASP A 282 -21.82 -17.61 -12.39
C ASP A 282 -22.18 -17.68 -10.90
N ALA A 283 -21.55 -16.83 -10.08
CA ALA A 283 -21.77 -16.81 -8.63
C ALA A 283 -23.15 -16.22 -8.27
N GLU A 284 -23.73 -16.73 -7.20
CA GLU A 284 -24.94 -16.23 -6.54
C GLU A 284 -24.60 -15.49 -5.24
N ILE A 285 -23.42 -15.76 -4.67
CA ILE A 285 -22.90 -15.17 -3.44
C ILE A 285 -21.52 -14.58 -3.74
N CYS A 286 -21.26 -13.35 -3.28
CA CYS A 286 -19.97 -12.71 -3.36
C CYS A 286 -19.33 -12.59 -1.98
N ILE A 287 -18.05 -13.00 -1.86
CA ILE A 287 -17.22 -12.68 -0.71
C ILE A 287 -16.39 -11.46 -1.07
N ILE A 288 -16.24 -10.51 -0.14
CA ILE A 288 -15.28 -9.38 -0.28
C ILE A 288 -14.25 -9.53 0.82
N ALA A 289 -12.98 -9.60 0.46
CA ALA A 289 -11.86 -9.73 1.40
C ALA A 289 -10.55 -9.23 0.80
N PHE A 290 -9.59 -8.82 1.64
CA PHE A 290 -8.24 -8.38 1.24
C PHE A 290 -7.16 -9.01 2.14
N GLY A 291 -5.88 -8.86 1.78
CA GLY A 291 -4.75 -9.41 2.54
C GLY A 291 -4.85 -10.92 2.74
N SER A 292 -4.40 -11.42 3.90
CA SER A 292 -4.45 -12.86 4.24
C SER A 292 -5.86 -13.43 4.25
N VAL A 293 -6.88 -12.62 4.56
CA VAL A 293 -8.28 -13.06 4.56
C VAL A 293 -8.74 -13.40 3.13
N ALA A 294 -8.29 -12.66 2.12
CA ALA A 294 -8.61 -12.99 0.72
C ALA A 294 -8.02 -14.34 0.30
N ARG A 295 -6.85 -14.73 0.82
CA ARG A 295 -6.27 -16.05 0.61
C ARG A 295 -7.15 -17.17 1.20
N ALA A 296 -7.59 -16.98 2.45
CA ALA A 296 -8.52 -17.92 3.10
C ALA A 296 -9.88 -17.98 2.38
N ALA A 297 -10.38 -16.83 1.89
CA ALA A 297 -11.61 -16.74 1.13
C ALA A 297 -11.52 -17.49 -0.22
N LYS A 298 -10.38 -17.40 -0.91
CA LYS A 298 -10.14 -18.13 -2.16
C LYS A 298 -10.23 -19.64 -1.96
N GLU A 299 -9.63 -20.15 -0.89
CA GLU A 299 -9.73 -21.56 -0.50
C GLU A 299 -11.16 -21.94 -0.12
N ALA A 300 -11.88 -21.10 0.63
CA ALA A 300 -13.28 -21.33 0.96
C ALA A 300 -14.17 -21.39 -0.29
N VAL A 301 -13.93 -20.53 -1.29
CA VAL A 301 -14.64 -20.55 -2.58
C VAL A 301 -14.42 -21.89 -3.27
N LEU A 302 -13.20 -22.38 -3.40
CA LEU A 302 -12.91 -23.68 -4.03
C LEU A 302 -13.65 -24.82 -3.33
N ASN A 303 -13.53 -24.90 -2.00
CA ASN A 303 -14.15 -25.96 -1.20
C ASN A 303 -15.69 -25.93 -1.24
N LEU A 304 -16.30 -24.74 -1.33
CA LEU A 304 -17.76 -24.59 -1.46
C LEU A 304 -18.24 -24.92 -2.87
N ARG A 305 -17.48 -24.55 -3.90
CA ARG A 305 -17.75 -24.88 -5.30
C ARG A 305 -17.75 -26.38 -5.55
N GLU A 306 -16.84 -27.14 -4.95
CA GLU A 306 -16.85 -28.61 -4.99
C GLU A 306 -18.13 -29.22 -4.42
N LYS A 307 -18.81 -28.50 -3.52
CA LYS A 307 -20.11 -28.89 -2.94
C LYS A 307 -21.30 -28.32 -3.71
N GLY A 308 -21.09 -27.69 -4.87
CA GLY A 308 -22.14 -27.14 -5.72
C GLY A 308 -22.64 -25.75 -5.33
N VAL A 309 -22.01 -25.08 -4.33
CA VAL A 309 -22.40 -23.72 -3.92
C VAL A 309 -21.78 -22.70 -4.89
N LYS A 310 -22.59 -21.86 -5.52
CA LYS A 310 -22.17 -20.84 -6.47
C LYS A 310 -21.69 -19.57 -5.75
N VAL A 311 -20.48 -19.59 -5.26
CA VAL A 311 -19.83 -18.49 -4.55
C VAL A 311 -18.57 -18.03 -5.29
N GLY A 312 -18.27 -16.75 -5.23
CA GLY A 312 -17.03 -16.15 -5.79
C GLY A 312 -16.44 -15.11 -4.84
N LEU A 313 -15.28 -14.60 -5.20
CA LEU A 313 -14.54 -13.63 -4.40
C LEU A 313 -14.27 -12.36 -5.22
N PHE A 314 -14.60 -11.21 -4.67
CA PHE A 314 -14.08 -9.91 -5.08
C PHE A 314 -12.95 -9.50 -4.13
N LYS A 315 -11.75 -9.32 -4.66
CA LYS A 315 -10.55 -8.98 -3.90
C LYS A 315 -10.02 -7.61 -4.33
N PRO A 316 -10.26 -6.54 -3.55
CA PRO A 316 -9.56 -5.29 -3.76
C PRO A 316 -8.09 -5.46 -3.37
N ILE A 317 -7.18 -5.07 -4.26
CA ILE A 317 -5.73 -4.98 -4.02
C ILE A 317 -5.36 -3.54 -3.71
N THR A 318 -5.89 -2.57 -4.49
CA THR A 318 -5.91 -1.17 -4.07
C THR A 318 -7.09 -0.94 -3.14
N LEU A 319 -6.81 -0.56 -1.89
CA LEU A 319 -7.85 -0.25 -0.90
C LEU A 319 -8.25 1.22 -0.95
N PHE A 320 -7.28 2.10 -1.21
CA PHE A 320 -7.51 3.53 -1.43
C PHE A 320 -6.65 4.05 -2.60
N PRO A 321 -7.20 4.88 -3.50
CA PRO A 321 -8.61 5.28 -3.52
C PRO A 321 -9.54 4.05 -3.54
N THR A 322 -10.68 4.16 -2.81
CA THR A 322 -11.65 3.07 -2.75
C THR A 322 -12.21 2.79 -4.16
N PRO A 323 -12.22 1.53 -4.64
CA PRO A 323 -12.71 1.17 -5.98
C PRO A 323 -14.24 1.25 -6.04
N SER A 324 -14.77 2.48 -5.88
CA SER A 324 -16.19 2.73 -5.63
C SER A 324 -17.09 2.32 -6.79
N GLU A 325 -16.64 2.45 -8.05
CA GLU A 325 -17.41 2.00 -9.22
C GLU A 325 -17.55 0.47 -9.21
N LYS A 326 -16.44 -0.24 -9.03
CA LYS A 326 -16.44 -1.71 -8.94
C LYS A 326 -17.28 -2.22 -7.77
N LEU A 327 -17.18 -1.59 -6.62
CA LEU A 327 -18.00 -1.96 -5.45
C LEU A 327 -19.50 -1.74 -5.72
N ARG A 328 -19.90 -0.67 -6.42
CA ARG A 328 -21.29 -0.48 -6.85
C ARG A 328 -21.75 -1.53 -7.85
N GLU A 329 -20.93 -1.90 -8.83
CA GLU A 329 -21.21 -2.98 -9.78
C GLU A 329 -21.45 -4.32 -9.04
N ILE A 330 -20.54 -4.70 -8.13
CA ILE A 330 -20.66 -5.89 -7.28
C ILE A 330 -21.92 -5.83 -6.41
N SER A 331 -22.16 -4.70 -5.77
CA SER A 331 -23.32 -4.51 -4.91
C SER A 331 -24.66 -4.60 -5.67
N ALA A 332 -24.70 -4.15 -6.91
CA ALA A 332 -25.88 -4.25 -7.77
C ALA A 332 -26.08 -5.68 -8.32
N LYS A 333 -24.98 -6.41 -8.62
CA LYS A 333 -25.02 -7.77 -9.15
C LYS A 333 -25.44 -8.81 -8.10
N PHE A 334 -24.99 -8.65 -6.84
CA PHE A 334 -25.16 -9.65 -5.79
C PHE A 334 -26.08 -9.17 -4.67
N SER A 335 -27.16 -9.91 -4.43
CA SER A 335 -28.01 -9.71 -3.24
C SER A 335 -27.36 -10.29 -1.97
N LYS A 336 -26.56 -11.35 -2.11
CA LYS A 336 -25.87 -12.04 -1.02
C LYS A 336 -24.38 -11.68 -1.04
N ILE A 337 -23.94 -10.83 -0.12
CA ILE A 337 -22.54 -10.42 0.02
C ILE A 337 -22.07 -10.66 1.44
N LEU A 338 -20.93 -11.35 1.57
CA LEU A 338 -20.21 -11.55 2.83
C LEU A 338 -18.90 -10.75 2.81
N ILE A 339 -18.72 -9.84 3.76
CA ILE A 339 -17.47 -9.09 3.94
C ILE A 339 -16.68 -9.72 5.09
N CYS A 340 -15.39 -10.05 4.84
CA CYS A 340 -14.52 -10.68 5.82
C CYS A 340 -13.30 -9.79 6.11
N GLU A 341 -13.08 -9.44 7.41
CA GLU A 341 -11.99 -8.57 7.84
C GLU A 341 -11.41 -9.00 9.19
N LEU A 342 -10.09 -8.79 9.38
CA LEU A 342 -9.41 -8.94 10.68
C LEU A 342 -9.40 -7.62 11.47
N ASN A 343 -10.56 -6.97 11.52
CA ASN A 343 -10.87 -5.78 12.29
C ASN A 343 -12.39 -5.72 12.57
N LEU A 344 -12.91 -4.64 13.10
CA LEU A 344 -14.32 -4.46 13.42
C LEU A 344 -15.11 -3.71 12.32
N GLY A 345 -14.79 -3.95 11.04
CA GLY A 345 -15.53 -3.42 9.90
C GLY A 345 -15.00 -2.11 9.33
N GLN A 346 -13.70 -1.87 9.40
CA GLN A 346 -13.09 -0.64 8.85
C GLN A 346 -13.31 -0.51 7.35
N TYR A 347 -13.11 -1.60 6.58
CA TYR A 347 -13.36 -1.57 5.14
C TYR A 347 -14.84 -1.74 4.80
N THR A 348 -15.59 -2.48 5.62
CA THR A 348 -17.06 -2.56 5.53
C THR A 348 -17.69 -1.15 5.54
N GLY A 349 -17.22 -0.26 6.41
CA GLY A 349 -17.68 1.13 6.44
C GLY A 349 -17.41 1.88 5.13
N GLU A 350 -16.26 1.64 4.49
CA GLU A 350 -15.94 2.23 3.19
C GLU A 350 -16.79 1.63 2.05
N ILE A 351 -17.09 0.33 2.10
CA ILE A 351 -18.00 -0.33 1.15
C ILE A 351 -19.41 0.25 1.28
N ILE A 352 -19.93 0.39 2.50
CA ILE A 352 -21.23 1.01 2.78
C ILE A 352 -21.28 2.44 2.21
N LYS A 353 -20.24 3.23 2.48
CA LYS A 353 -20.13 4.60 1.95
C LYS A 353 -20.10 4.64 0.42
N ALA A 354 -19.42 3.70 -0.23
CA ALA A 354 -19.30 3.64 -1.69
C ALA A 354 -20.60 3.17 -2.38
N THR A 355 -21.33 2.23 -1.75
CA THR A 355 -22.48 1.55 -2.34
C THR A 355 -23.84 2.07 -1.86
N LEU A 356 -23.87 2.80 -0.74
CA LEU A 356 -25.08 3.22 -0.02
C LEU A 356 -26.00 2.04 0.38
N ARG A 357 -25.40 0.86 0.61
CA ARG A 357 -26.06 -0.37 0.98
C ARG A 357 -25.50 -0.87 2.32
N GLU A 358 -26.35 -1.34 3.23
CA GLU A 358 -25.98 -1.74 4.60
C GLU A 358 -26.29 -3.20 4.93
N ASP A 359 -27.06 -3.92 4.07
CA ASP A 359 -27.55 -5.29 4.31
C ASP A 359 -26.49 -6.36 3.99
N PHE A 360 -25.22 -6.07 4.22
CA PHE A 360 -24.14 -7.05 4.11
C PHE A 360 -24.08 -7.98 5.30
N LYS A 361 -23.83 -9.29 5.07
CA LYS A 361 -23.31 -10.14 6.14
C LYS A 361 -21.84 -9.87 6.34
N THR A 362 -21.39 -9.97 7.58
CA THR A 362 -19.99 -9.73 7.93
C THR A 362 -19.41 -10.86 8.77
N LEU A 363 -18.12 -11.13 8.57
CA LEU A 363 -17.28 -11.97 9.42
C LEU A 363 -16.09 -11.13 9.89
N LEU A 364 -16.25 -10.50 11.05
CA LEU A 364 -15.29 -9.58 11.63
C LEU A 364 -14.57 -10.23 12.81
N LYS A 365 -13.25 -10.16 12.83
CA LYS A 365 -12.44 -10.80 13.87
C LYS A 365 -11.25 -9.92 14.27
N ALA A 366 -11.22 -9.51 15.53
CA ALA A 366 -10.19 -8.59 16.05
C ALA A 366 -9.43 -9.17 17.26
N ASN A 367 -9.25 -10.51 17.29
CA ASN A 367 -8.71 -11.24 18.45
C ASN A 367 -7.28 -11.78 18.23
N GLY A 368 -6.58 -11.33 17.18
CA GLY A 368 -5.23 -11.79 16.85
C GLY A 368 -5.16 -13.21 16.26
N ARG A 369 -6.30 -13.75 15.78
CA ARG A 369 -6.36 -15.05 15.13
C ARG A 369 -6.79 -14.88 13.68
N PRO A 370 -6.23 -15.65 12.74
CA PRO A 370 -6.66 -15.60 11.34
C PRO A 370 -8.10 -16.06 11.18
N ILE A 371 -8.76 -15.62 10.13
CA ILE A 371 -10.03 -16.19 9.67
C ILE A 371 -9.70 -17.41 8.83
N SER A 372 -10.31 -18.55 9.15
CA SER A 372 -10.11 -19.80 8.42
C SER A 372 -11.10 -19.96 7.27
N PRO A 373 -10.79 -20.78 6.24
CA PRO A 373 -11.74 -21.13 5.19
C PRO A 373 -13.03 -21.77 5.73
N GLN A 374 -12.93 -22.51 6.84
CA GLN A 374 -14.08 -23.16 7.49
C GLN A 374 -15.02 -22.14 8.13
N GLU A 375 -14.50 -21.10 8.81
CA GLU A 375 -15.32 -20.03 9.38
C GLU A 375 -16.06 -19.25 8.26
N ILE A 376 -15.39 -19.02 7.12
CA ILE A 376 -16.03 -18.39 5.96
C ILE A 376 -17.14 -19.28 5.40
N ALA A 377 -16.87 -20.57 5.20
CA ALA A 377 -17.86 -21.52 4.70
C ALA A 377 -19.06 -21.65 5.63
N GLN A 378 -18.84 -21.69 6.94
CA GLN A 378 -19.91 -21.69 7.94
C GLN A 378 -20.78 -20.42 7.81
N LYS A 379 -20.14 -19.25 7.64
CA LYS A 379 -20.86 -17.98 7.52
C LYS A 379 -21.64 -17.87 6.21
N ILE A 380 -21.15 -18.48 5.13
CA ILE A 380 -21.89 -18.61 3.87
C ILE A 380 -23.14 -19.47 4.05
N GLY A 381 -23.08 -20.58 4.82
CA GLY A 381 -24.21 -21.43 5.13
C GLY A 381 -25.35 -20.75 5.93
N GLU A 382 -25.12 -19.53 6.45
CA GLU A 382 -26.17 -18.74 7.08
C GLU A 382 -27.06 -17.96 6.07
N PHE A 383 -26.70 -17.94 4.78
CA PHE A 383 -27.57 -17.35 3.76
C PHE A 383 -28.71 -18.29 3.41
N ASP A 384 -29.91 -17.73 3.23
CA ASP A 384 -31.08 -18.51 2.85
C ASP A 384 -30.88 -19.28 1.54
N GLY A 385 -31.19 -20.57 1.53
CA GLY A 385 -31.11 -21.45 0.36
C GLY A 385 -29.68 -21.94 0.03
N VAL A 386 -28.77 -21.96 1.00
CA VAL A 386 -27.43 -22.55 0.90
C VAL A 386 -27.30 -23.77 1.78
#